data_0883dfd38139c4c61a9d7ee15f6cad9d
#
_entry.id   0883dfd38139c4c61a9d7ee15f6cad9d
#
_cell.length_a   1.000
_cell.length_b   1.000
_cell.length_c   1.000
_cell.angle_alpha   90.00
_cell.angle_beta   90.00
_cell.angle_gamma   90.00
#
_symmetry.space_group_name_H-M   'P 1'
#
loop_
_entity.id
_entity.type
_entity.pdbx_description
1 polymer ?
#
loop_
_entity_poly.entity_id
_entity_poly.type
_entity_poly.pdbx_seq_one_letter_code
_entity_poly.pdbx_strand_id
1 'polypeptide(L)'
;FRTNPLRDTHYAELRPVLAGIFCERSSAEWQALLEAAGIPVSPINTMAEVMEHPQVLARDMLVQLDHPVAGTMTVPGIPVKLSGTPGALRSAAPTLGQHTEALLSELLGYTPEQIADLYAEGAL
;
A
#
# COMPACT_ATOMS: atom_id res chain seq x y z
N PHE A 1 -35.66 -16.59 -4.37
CA PHE A 1 -34.40 -15.84 -4.67
C PHE A 1 -34.16 -15.61 -6.18
N ARG A 2 -35.21 -15.63 -7.04
CA ARG A 2 -35.05 -15.59 -8.52
C ARG A 2 -34.61 -14.23 -9.06
N THR A 3 -34.89 -13.15 -8.37
CA THR A 3 -34.53 -11.77 -8.77
C THR A 3 -33.77 -11.07 -7.66
N ASN A 4 -33.02 -10.01 -7.98
CA ASN A 4 -32.31 -9.21 -6.98
C ASN A 4 -33.23 -8.63 -5.90
N PRO A 5 -34.37 -7.99 -6.20
CA PRO A 5 -35.27 -7.53 -5.17
C PRO A 5 -35.74 -8.63 -4.21
N LEU A 6 -36.01 -9.83 -4.74
CA LEU A 6 -36.39 -10.98 -3.89
C LEU A 6 -35.26 -11.47 -3.01
N ARG A 7 -34.00 -11.39 -3.49
CA ARG A 7 -32.82 -11.73 -2.67
C ARG A 7 -32.61 -10.72 -1.54
N ASP A 8 -32.79 -9.44 -1.83
CA ASP A 8 -32.69 -8.38 -0.83
C ASP A 8 -33.77 -8.50 0.23
N THR A 9 -35.04 -8.70 -0.18
CA THR A 9 -36.14 -8.89 0.73
C THR A 9 -35.96 -10.12 1.65
N HIS A 10 -35.43 -11.21 1.10
CA HIS A 10 -35.22 -12.48 1.81
C HIS A 10 -33.74 -12.72 2.17
N TYR A 11 -32.95 -11.65 2.38
CA TYR A 11 -31.52 -11.79 2.66
C TYR A 11 -31.23 -12.60 3.91
N ALA A 12 -32.04 -12.43 4.97
CA ALA A 12 -31.89 -13.16 6.23
C ALA A 12 -32.02 -14.69 6.05
N GLU A 13 -32.83 -15.12 5.09
CA GLU A 13 -33.04 -16.54 4.76
C GLU A 13 -31.94 -17.05 3.79
N LEU A 14 -31.52 -16.22 2.83
CA LEU A 14 -30.53 -16.56 1.81
C LEU A 14 -29.12 -16.72 2.40
N ARG A 15 -28.74 -15.83 3.33
CA ARG A 15 -27.40 -15.79 3.91
C ARG A 15 -26.97 -17.13 4.53
N PRO A 16 -27.73 -17.77 5.43
CA PRO A 16 -27.31 -19.04 6.01
C PRO A 16 -27.22 -20.17 4.99
N VAL A 17 -28.06 -20.17 3.94
CA VAL A 17 -27.99 -21.15 2.85
C VAL A 17 -26.66 -21.00 2.09
N LEU A 18 -26.29 -19.79 1.70
CA LEU A 18 -25.02 -19.51 1.02
C LEU A 18 -23.81 -19.81 1.92
N ALA A 19 -23.89 -19.42 3.20
CA ALA A 19 -22.83 -19.70 4.16
C ALA A 19 -22.57 -21.20 4.30
N GLY A 20 -23.62 -22.02 4.37
CA GLY A 20 -23.49 -23.48 4.40
C GLY A 20 -22.75 -24.02 3.16
N ILE A 21 -23.16 -23.58 1.98
CA ILE A 21 -22.54 -23.99 0.71
C ILE A 21 -21.07 -23.54 0.65
N PHE A 22 -20.77 -22.29 1.01
CA PHE A 22 -19.40 -21.79 0.95
C PHE A 22 -18.44 -22.44 1.97
N CYS A 23 -18.96 -23.04 3.04
CA CYS A 23 -18.14 -23.84 3.97
C CYS A 23 -17.70 -25.21 3.43
N GLU A 24 -18.25 -25.68 2.31
CA GLU A 24 -17.94 -27.02 1.75
C GLU A 24 -16.60 -27.08 1.02
N ARG A 25 -16.00 -25.95 0.69
CA ARG A 25 -14.74 -25.86 -0.07
C ARG A 25 -13.84 -24.74 0.46
N SER A 26 -12.56 -24.81 0.12
CA SER A 26 -11.60 -23.75 0.39
C SER A 26 -11.86 -22.49 -0.47
N SER A 27 -11.36 -21.35 -0.03
CA SER A 27 -11.46 -20.09 -0.79
C SER A 27 -10.83 -20.20 -2.19
N ALA A 28 -9.71 -20.91 -2.32
CA ALA A 28 -9.04 -21.11 -3.60
C ALA A 28 -9.88 -21.95 -4.58
N GLU A 29 -10.52 -23.02 -4.10
CA GLU A 29 -11.41 -23.84 -4.93
C GLU A 29 -12.65 -23.05 -5.37
N TRP A 30 -13.24 -22.26 -4.45
CA TRP A 30 -14.36 -21.39 -4.79
C TRP A 30 -13.97 -20.31 -5.79
N GLN A 31 -12.80 -19.70 -5.64
CA GLN A 31 -12.30 -18.72 -6.60
C GLN A 31 -12.22 -19.32 -8.00
N ALA A 32 -11.56 -20.46 -8.15
CA ALA A 32 -11.44 -21.13 -9.45
C ALA A 32 -12.79 -21.48 -10.09
N LEU A 33 -13.75 -22.01 -9.29
CA LEU A 33 -15.08 -22.37 -9.77
C LEU A 33 -15.92 -21.14 -10.20
N LEU A 34 -15.87 -20.06 -9.42
CA LEU A 34 -16.65 -18.86 -9.69
C LEU A 34 -16.07 -18.08 -10.88
N GLU A 35 -14.74 -17.98 -10.98
CA GLU A 35 -14.06 -17.38 -12.15
C GLU A 35 -14.38 -18.16 -13.43
N ALA A 36 -14.35 -19.49 -13.39
CA ALA A 36 -14.73 -20.34 -14.54
C ALA A 36 -16.20 -20.16 -14.95
N ALA A 37 -17.06 -19.82 -13.99
CA ALA A 37 -18.47 -19.49 -14.24
C ALA A 37 -18.70 -18.02 -14.67
N GLY A 38 -17.65 -17.21 -14.80
CA GLY A 38 -17.73 -15.78 -15.15
C GLY A 38 -18.28 -14.90 -14.03
N ILE A 39 -18.22 -15.37 -12.79
CA ILE A 39 -18.65 -14.62 -11.61
C ILE A 39 -17.46 -13.89 -11.01
N PRO A 40 -17.47 -12.54 -10.91
CA PRO A 40 -16.41 -11.78 -10.27
C PRO A 40 -16.25 -12.20 -8.81
N VAL A 41 -15.05 -12.59 -8.45
CA VAL A 41 -14.69 -13.02 -7.09
C VAL A 41 -13.26 -12.61 -6.79
N SER A 42 -12.97 -12.31 -5.54
CA SER A 42 -11.59 -12.12 -5.06
C SER A 42 -11.50 -12.54 -3.59
N PRO A 43 -10.33 -13.03 -3.15
CA PRO A 43 -10.11 -13.31 -1.75
C PRO A 43 -9.98 -12.01 -0.93
N ILE A 44 -10.27 -12.11 0.36
CA ILE A 44 -9.92 -11.08 1.34
C ILE A 44 -8.55 -11.46 1.91
N ASN A 45 -7.51 -10.81 1.40
CA ASN A 45 -6.14 -11.12 1.74
C ASN A 45 -5.72 -10.46 3.07
N THR A 46 -4.91 -11.16 3.83
CA THR A 46 -4.11 -10.58 4.92
C THR A 46 -2.97 -9.74 4.35
N MET A 47 -2.32 -8.91 5.17
CA MET A 47 -1.16 -8.11 4.71
C MET A 47 -0.01 -8.99 4.22
N ALA A 48 0.23 -10.14 4.85
CA ALA A 48 1.26 -11.08 4.40
C ALA A 48 0.96 -11.61 2.99
N GLU A 49 -0.28 -12.03 2.73
CA GLU A 49 -0.71 -12.49 1.41
C GLU A 49 -0.67 -11.38 0.35
N VAL A 50 -1.01 -10.14 0.72
CA VAL A 50 -0.87 -8.97 -0.18
C VAL A 50 0.58 -8.75 -0.59
N MET A 51 1.52 -8.90 0.32
CA MET A 51 2.96 -8.70 0.04
C MET A 51 3.53 -9.74 -0.95
N GLU A 52 2.92 -10.92 -1.04
CA GLU A 52 3.31 -11.99 -1.94
C GLU A 52 2.39 -12.10 -3.18
N HIS A 53 1.37 -11.28 -3.25
CA HIS A 53 0.35 -11.37 -4.30
C HIS A 53 0.95 -11.04 -5.68
N PRO A 54 0.81 -11.93 -6.70
CA PRO A 54 1.46 -11.75 -8.01
C PRO A 54 1.13 -10.43 -8.70
N GLN A 55 -0.11 -9.95 -8.62
CA GLN A 55 -0.52 -8.68 -9.21
C GLN A 55 0.09 -7.47 -8.49
N VAL A 56 0.26 -7.54 -7.17
CA VAL A 56 0.90 -6.48 -6.36
C VAL A 56 2.37 -6.35 -6.75
N LEU A 57 3.06 -7.48 -6.91
CA LEU A 57 4.46 -7.53 -7.35
C LEU A 57 4.61 -7.09 -8.81
N ALA A 58 3.77 -7.60 -9.72
CA ALA A 58 3.81 -7.25 -11.15
C ALA A 58 3.50 -5.75 -11.41
N ARG A 59 2.83 -5.09 -10.48
CA ARG A 59 2.53 -3.65 -10.54
C ARG A 59 3.52 -2.78 -9.79
N ASP A 60 4.63 -3.33 -9.28
CA ASP A 60 5.61 -2.61 -8.46
C ASP A 60 4.94 -1.82 -7.32
N MET A 61 3.96 -2.47 -6.68
CA MET A 61 3.23 -1.85 -5.56
C MET A 61 3.99 -1.95 -4.24
N LEU A 62 5.10 -2.69 -4.23
CA LEU A 62 6.04 -2.79 -3.13
C LEU A 62 7.43 -2.44 -3.65
N VAL A 63 8.09 -1.50 -2.99
CA VAL A 63 9.42 -0.98 -3.37
C VAL A 63 10.34 -1.05 -2.17
N GLN A 64 11.59 -1.44 -2.41
CA GLN A 64 12.63 -1.41 -1.39
C GLN A 64 13.37 -0.07 -1.43
N LEU A 65 13.54 0.54 -0.27
CA LEU A 65 14.32 1.77 -0.06
C LEU A 65 15.31 1.56 1.09
N ASP A 66 16.51 2.07 0.93
CA ASP A 66 17.52 2.03 1.97
C ASP A 66 17.39 3.26 2.88
N HIS A 67 17.10 3.01 4.14
CA HIS A 67 17.01 4.04 5.17
C HIS A 67 18.31 4.04 6.00
N PRO A 68 18.90 5.22 6.27
CA PRO A 68 20.24 5.31 6.90
C PRO A 68 20.33 4.68 8.29
N VAL A 69 19.21 4.58 9.00
CA VAL A 69 19.15 4.01 10.36
C VAL A 69 18.45 2.65 10.38
N ALA A 70 17.33 2.49 9.67
CA ALA A 70 16.52 1.28 9.69
C ALA A 70 16.99 0.20 8.69
N GLY A 71 17.95 0.50 7.81
CA GLY A 71 18.36 -0.40 6.74
C GLY A 71 17.33 -0.50 5.63
N THR A 72 17.33 -1.59 4.87
CA THR A 72 16.40 -1.78 3.75
C THR A 72 14.97 -1.96 4.25
N MET A 73 14.08 -1.09 3.79
CA MET A 73 12.65 -1.08 4.12
C MET A 73 11.81 -1.37 2.89
N THR A 74 10.78 -2.19 3.04
CA THR A 74 9.75 -2.36 2.00
C THR A 74 8.60 -1.39 2.26
N VAL A 75 8.32 -0.55 1.28
CA VAL A 75 7.29 0.49 1.36
C VAL A 75 6.29 0.37 0.21
N PRO A 76 5.05 0.91 0.35
CA PRO A 76 4.12 0.98 -0.76
C PRO A 76 4.70 1.78 -1.92
N GLY A 77 4.59 1.22 -3.13
CA GLY A 77 4.96 1.88 -4.37
C GLY A 77 3.92 2.92 -4.82
N ILE A 78 4.20 3.58 -5.95
CA ILE A 78 3.30 4.57 -6.53
C ILE A 78 2.15 3.86 -7.26
N PRO A 79 0.88 4.02 -6.86
CA PRO A 79 -0.24 3.31 -7.47
C PRO A 79 -0.58 3.83 -8.88
N VAL A 80 -0.36 5.12 -9.14
CA VAL A 80 -0.62 5.74 -10.45
C VAL A 80 0.59 5.54 -11.34
N LYS A 81 0.44 4.75 -12.40
CA LYS A 81 1.50 4.44 -13.38
C LYS A 81 1.27 5.26 -14.66
N LEU A 82 1.97 6.39 -14.77
CA LEU A 82 1.92 7.28 -15.95
C LEU A 82 3.01 6.87 -16.95
N SER A 83 2.66 6.66 -18.21
CA SER A 83 3.60 6.24 -19.25
C SER A 83 4.53 7.37 -19.70
N GLY A 84 4.01 8.61 -19.81
CA GLY A 84 4.79 9.77 -20.25
C GLY A 84 5.62 10.43 -19.13
N THR A 85 5.14 10.37 -17.91
CA THR A 85 5.80 10.97 -16.73
C THR A 85 5.74 10.01 -15.54
N PRO A 86 6.50 8.92 -15.57
CA PRO A 86 6.47 7.93 -14.50
C PRO A 86 6.91 8.55 -13.17
N GLY A 87 6.14 8.28 -12.12
CA GLY A 87 6.53 8.63 -10.76
C GLY A 87 7.69 7.77 -10.27
N ALA A 88 8.50 8.31 -9.37
CA ALA A 88 9.60 7.57 -8.74
C ALA A 88 9.68 7.87 -7.23
N LEU A 89 9.97 6.84 -6.45
CA LEU A 89 10.39 6.98 -5.06
C LEU A 89 11.90 7.24 -5.06
N ARG A 90 12.32 8.43 -4.66
CA ARG A 90 13.72 8.89 -4.80
C ARG A 90 14.55 8.66 -3.54
N SER A 91 13.93 8.62 -2.38
CA SER A 91 14.59 8.47 -1.10
C SER A 91 13.65 7.84 -0.07
N ALA A 92 14.22 7.25 0.97
CA ALA A 92 13.48 6.88 2.17
C ALA A 92 13.01 8.13 2.93
N ALA A 93 12.17 7.93 3.95
CA ALA A 93 11.78 8.99 4.87
C ALA A 93 13.04 9.56 5.57
N PRO A 94 13.17 10.88 5.70
CA PRO A 94 14.33 11.45 6.36
C PRO A 94 14.31 11.21 7.87
N THR A 95 15.50 11.15 8.47
CA THR A 95 15.62 11.27 9.93
C THR A 95 15.35 12.71 10.38
N LEU A 96 15.04 12.88 11.66
CA LEU A 96 14.83 14.21 12.23
C LEU A 96 16.06 15.09 11.98
N GLY A 97 15.86 16.28 11.41
CA GLY A 97 16.92 17.24 11.11
C GLY A 97 17.84 16.88 9.93
N GLN A 98 17.63 15.77 9.23
CA GLN A 98 18.54 15.30 8.16
C GLN A 98 18.85 16.34 7.08
N HIS A 99 17.90 17.20 6.78
CA HIS A 99 18.04 18.21 5.71
C HIS A 99 18.13 19.65 6.21
N THR A 100 18.23 19.86 7.53
CA THR A 100 18.22 21.19 8.13
C THR A 100 19.33 22.09 7.56
N GLU A 101 20.57 21.64 7.61
CA GLU A 101 21.71 22.43 7.11
C GLU A 101 21.62 22.69 5.60
N ALA A 102 21.26 21.66 4.82
CA ALA A 102 21.06 21.80 3.38
C ALA A 102 19.99 22.83 3.03
N LEU A 103 18.84 22.78 3.71
CA LEU A 103 17.75 23.71 3.48
C LEU A 103 18.12 25.14 3.91
N LEU A 104 18.79 25.32 5.04
CA LEU A 104 19.24 26.64 5.49
C LEU A 104 20.26 27.27 4.53
N SER A 105 21.20 26.47 4.03
CA SER A 105 22.23 26.98 3.09
C SER A 105 21.65 27.18 1.68
N GLU A 106 20.93 26.21 1.12
CA GLU A 106 20.49 26.24 -0.28
C GLU A 106 19.28 27.17 -0.53
N LEU A 107 18.31 27.22 0.41
CA LEU A 107 17.10 28.02 0.24
C LEU A 107 17.19 29.40 0.91
N LEU A 108 17.86 29.51 2.07
CA LEU A 108 17.92 30.74 2.85
C LEU A 108 19.29 31.41 2.75
N GLY A 109 20.30 30.76 2.16
CA GLY A 109 21.62 31.33 1.94
C GLY A 109 22.46 31.52 3.21
N TYR A 110 22.14 30.77 4.28
CA TYR A 110 22.89 30.85 5.54
C TYR A 110 24.29 30.30 5.35
N THR A 111 25.27 30.98 5.95
CA THR A 111 26.65 30.46 5.98
C THR A 111 26.79 29.35 7.03
N PRO A 112 27.83 28.49 6.91
CA PRO A 112 28.09 27.47 7.94
C PRO A 112 28.26 28.07 9.35
N GLU A 113 28.84 29.27 9.48
CA GLU A 113 29.00 29.96 10.74
C GLU A 113 27.63 30.36 11.35
N GLN A 114 26.73 30.90 10.53
CA GLN A 114 25.38 31.26 10.97
C GLN A 114 24.57 30.03 11.41
N ILE A 115 24.74 28.90 10.73
CA ILE A 115 24.08 27.63 11.10
C ILE A 115 24.64 27.11 12.44
N ALA A 116 25.96 27.21 12.64
CA ALA A 116 26.60 26.86 13.90
C ALA A 116 26.11 27.72 15.09
N ASP A 117 25.91 29.02 14.87
CA ASP A 117 25.36 29.93 15.87
C ASP A 117 23.92 29.50 16.25
N LEU A 118 23.07 29.14 15.28
CA LEU A 118 21.71 28.66 15.56
C LEU A 118 21.70 27.37 16.40
N TYR A 119 22.62 26.46 16.17
CA TYR A 119 22.80 25.28 17.03
C TYR A 119 23.26 25.66 18.44
N ALA A 120 24.18 26.62 18.57
CA ALA A 120 24.67 27.05 19.85
C ALA A 120 23.59 27.78 20.68
N GLU A 121 22.66 28.47 20.03
CA GLU A 121 21.51 29.12 20.64
C GLU A 121 20.36 28.15 20.97
N GLY A 122 20.42 26.91 20.51
CA GLY A 122 19.36 25.93 20.67
C GLY A 122 18.10 26.21 19.84
N ALA A 123 18.27 26.92 18.72
CA ALA A 123 17.20 27.20 17.76
C ALA A 123 17.01 26.03 16.76
N LEU A 124 17.99 25.13 16.68
CA LEU A 124 18.02 23.92 15.84
C LEU A 124 18.26 22.69 16.70
#